data_52991312dd40fc4bb0d76f4f6377dd76
#
_entry.id   52991312dd40fc4bb0d76f4f6377dd76
#
_cell.length_a   1.000
_cell.length_b   1.000
_cell.length_c   1.000
_cell.angle_alpha   90.00
_cell.angle_beta   90.00
_cell.angle_gamma   90.00
#
_symmetry.space_group_name_H-M   'P 1'
#
loop_
_entity.id
_entity.type
_entity.pdbx_description
1 polymer ?
#
loop_
_entity_poly.entity_id
_entity_poly.type
_entity_poly.pdbx_seq_one_letter_code
_entity_poly.pdbx_strand_id
1 'polypeptide(L)'
;NSFQKEMAKEFPQVNLAISLHFADDEKRNAYMPINKKENLGILKKALQEYFKIAKRKVFLEYIMLENINDSKEDAKMLADYIKSIGFSHLLHVNLIRYNLVHEDFRSSSKSKIYAFKKELGKYKVNSTIRKSLGEEIKGACGQLAVH
;
A
#
# COMPACT_ATOMS: atom_id res chain seq x y z
N ASN A 1 -3.26 -13.78 3.12
CA ASN A 1 -3.53 -14.93 2.29
C ASN A 1 -2.63 -16.11 2.66
N SER A 2 -2.88 -17.27 2.06
CA SER A 2 -2.14 -18.48 2.41
C SER A 2 -0.67 -18.41 2.06
N PHE A 3 -0.30 -17.76 0.97
CA PHE A 3 1.11 -17.57 0.59
C PHE A 3 1.87 -16.79 1.66
N GLN A 4 1.29 -15.73 2.17
CA GLN A 4 1.92 -14.90 3.20
C GLN A 4 2.06 -15.66 4.51
N LYS A 5 1.08 -16.51 4.85
CA LYS A 5 1.16 -17.36 6.04
C LYS A 5 2.29 -18.38 5.92
N GLU A 6 2.43 -18.99 4.75
CA GLU A 6 3.51 -19.94 4.50
C GLU A 6 4.88 -19.26 4.56
N MET A 7 5.00 -18.06 3.98
CA MET A 7 6.22 -17.28 4.04
C MET A 7 6.62 -16.99 5.49
N ALA A 8 5.64 -16.65 6.34
CA ALA A 8 5.92 -16.39 7.74
C ALA A 8 6.44 -17.61 8.48
N LYS A 9 5.96 -18.79 8.13
CA LYS A 9 6.40 -20.06 8.76
C LYS A 9 7.77 -20.53 8.27
N GLU A 10 7.99 -20.48 6.96
CA GLU A 10 9.19 -21.03 6.34
C GLU A 10 10.35 -20.03 6.32
N PHE A 11 10.05 -18.73 6.17
CA PHE A 11 11.06 -17.69 6.02
C PHE A 11 10.77 -16.50 6.94
N PRO A 12 10.81 -16.71 8.26
CA PRO A 12 10.42 -15.67 9.21
C PRO A 12 11.32 -14.44 9.18
N GLN A 13 12.51 -14.54 8.61
CA GLN A 13 13.45 -13.43 8.47
C GLN A 13 13.18 -12.58 7.23
N VAL A 14 12.32 -13.01 6.32
CA VAL A 14 12.00 -12.28 5.09
C VAL A 14 10.93 -11.25 5.39
N ASN A 15 11.19 -9.99 5.01
CA ASN A 15 10.19 -8.92 5.12
C ASN A 15 9.28 -8.95 3.90
N LEU A 16 7.98 -8.82 4.13
CA LEU A 16 6.99 -8.82 3.06
C LEU A 16 6.69 -7.40 2.61
N ALA A 17 6.47 -7.25 1.31
CA ALA A 17 5.98 -6.01 0.72
C ALA A 17 4.68 -6.32 -0.01
N ILE A 18 3.65 -5.54 0.25
CA ILE A 18 2.32 -5.74 -0.30
C ILE A 18 1.92 -4.53 -1.13
N SER A 19 1.46 -4.78 -2.35
CA SER A 19 0.94 -3.74 -3.23
C SER A 19 -0.47 -3.36 -2.78
N LEU A 20 -0.57 -2.35 -1.92
CA LEU A 20 -1.84 -1.87 -1.40
C LEU A 20 -2.49 -0.84 -2.33
N HIS A 21 -1.82 0.25 -2.56
CA HIS A 21 -2.12 1.38 -3.44
C HIS A 21 -3.41 2.15 -3.17
N PHE A 22 -4.43 1.53 -2.63
CA PHE A 22 -5.70 2.18 -2.30
C PHE A 22 -6.21 1.64 -0.98
N ALA A 23 -6.66 2.52 -0.11
CA ALA A 23 -7.26 2.15 1.18
C ALA A 23 -8.79 2.21 1.14
N ASP A 24 -9.35 2.13 -0.05
CA ASP A 24 -10.77 2.19 -0.35
C ASP A 24 -11.07 1.07 -1.35
N ASP A 25 -11.93 0.12 -0.98
CA ASP A 25 -12.26 -1.01 -1.85
C ASP A 25 -12.88 -0.57 -3.18
N GLU A 26 -13.63 0.53 -3.19
CA GLU A 26 -14.25 1.04 -4.40
C GLU A 26 -13.18 1.45 -5.42
N LYS A 27 -12.20 2.24 -4.98
CA LYS A 27 -11.07 2.63 -5.83
C LYS A 27 -10.19 1.42 -6.18
N ARG A 28 -9.97 0.56 -5.21
CA ARG A 28 -9.18 -0.65 -5.44
C ARG A 28 -9.84 -1.55 -6.48
N ASN A 29 -11.15 -1.71 -6.44
CA ASN A 29 -11.89 -2.46 -7.45
C ASN A 29 -11.75 -1.81 -8.83
N ALA A 30 -11.79 -0.48 -8.90
CA ALA A 30 -11.72 0.25 -10.16
C ALA A 30 -10.35 0.11 -10.83
N TYR A 31 -9.26 0.13 -10.04
CA TYR A 31 -7.90 0.18 -10.58
C TYR A 31 -7.09 -1.10 -10.37
N MET A 32 -7.53 -2.02 -9.53
CA MET A 32 -6.83 -3.28 -9.26
C MET A 32 -7.81 -4.45 -9.33
N PRO A 33 -7.88 -5.15 -10.46
CA PRO A 33 -8.82 -6.27 -10.62
C PRO A 33 -8.67 -7.36 -9.56
N ILE A 34 -7.46 -7.55 -9.02
CA ILE A 34 -7.20 -8.55 -7.98
C ILE A 34 -8.03 -8.30 -6.72
N ASN A 35 -8.51 -7.06 -6.48
CA ASN A 35 -9.28 -6.73 -5.29
C ASN A 35 -10.59 -7.50 -5.18
N LYS A 36 -11.11 -8.01 -6.28
CA LYS A 36 -12.31 -8.85 -6.26
C LYS A 36 -12.06 -10.13 -5.48
N LYS A 37 -10.83 -10.65 -5.51
CA LYS A 37 -10.42 -11.87 -4.80
C LYS A 37 -9.69 -11.58 -3.50
N GLU A 38 -8.96 -10.47 -3.45
CA GLU A 38 -8.14 -10.08 -2.30
C GLU A 38 -8.46 -8.65 -1.90
N ASN A 39 -9.68 -8.44 -1.40
CA ASN A 39 -10.10 -7.12 -0.97
C ASN A 39 -9.44 -6.72 0.34
N LEU A 40 -9.68 -5.47 0.78
CA LEU A 40 -9.04 -4.93 1.98
C LEU A 40 -9.37 -5.73 3.24
N GLY A 41 -10.58 -6.27 3.35
CA GLY A 41 -10.96 -7.10 4.49
C GLY A 41 -10.22 -8.43 4.54
N ILE A 42 -10.06 -9.07 3.40
CA ILE A 42 -9.31 -10.32 3.27
C ILE A 42 -7.84 -10.09 3.59
N LEU A 43 -7.28 -9.00 3.02
CA LEU A 43 -5.89 -8.63 3.27
C LEU A 43 -5.65 -8.34 4.75
N LYS A 44 -6.58 -7.63 5.39
CA LYS A 44 -6.50 -7.35 6.83
C LYS A 44 -6.40 -8.64 7.64
N LYS A 45 -7.28 -9.60 7.37
CA LYS A 45 -7.25 -10.88 8.06
C LYS A 45 -5.94 -11.63 7.86
N ALA A 46 -5.44 -11.62 6.63
CA ALA A 46 -4.18 -12.27 6.32
C ALA A 46 -3.02 -11.64 7.09
N LEU A 47 -3.00 -10.30 7.18
CA LEU A 47 -1.98 -9.60 7.94
C LEU A 47 -2.07 -9.88 9.44
N GLN A 48 -3.29 -9.91 9.97
CA GLN A 48 -3.49 -10.23 11.39
C GLN A 48 -2.99 -11.64 11.72
N GLU A 49 -3.25 -12.61 10.85
CA GLU A 49 -2.75 -13.96 11.02
C GLU A 49 -1.23 -14.03 10.88
N TYR A 50 -0.67 -13.30 9.92
CA TYR A 50 0.78 -13.23 9.72
C TYR A 50 1.46 -12.72 10.99
N PHE A 51 0.96 -11.65 11.59
CA PHE A 51 1.58 -11.04 12.76
C PHE A 51 1.47 -11.90 14.03
N LYS A 52 0.58 -12.87 14.05
CA LYS A 52 0.54 -13.84 15.14
C LYS A 52 1.70 -14.81 15.07
N ILE A 53 2.22 -15.05 13.87
CA ILE A 53 3.32 -16.01 13.63
C ILE A 53 4.67 -15.30 13.61
N ALA A 54 4.77 -14.17 12.93
CA ALA A 54 6.01 -13.45 12.72
C ALA A 54 5.92 -12.02 13.22
N LYS A 55 6.89 -11.59 14.02
CA LYS A 55 6.99 -10.23 14.55
C LYS A 55 7.93 -9.41 13.68
N ARG A 56 7.63 -9.33 12.39
CA ARG A 56 8.46 -8.63 11.42
C ARG A 56 7.66 -7.57 10.70
N LYS A 57 8.35 -6.51 10.25
CA LYS A 57 7.71 -5.43 9.51
C LYS A 57 7.15 -5.92 8.19
N VAL A 58 5.99 -5.39 7.84
CA VAL A 58 5.39 -5.54 6.52
C VAL A 58 5.33 -4.16 5.89
N PHE A 59 5.76 -4.07 4.63
CA PHE A 59 5.75 -2.83 3.88
C PHE A 59 4.51 -2.78 3.00
N LEU A 60 3.74 -1.71 3.15
CA LEU A 60 2.57 -1.47 2.30
C LEU A 60 3.01 -0.50 1.21
N GLU A 61 3.07 -1.00 -0.01
CA GLU A 61 3.46 -0.19 -1.16
C GLU A 61 2.26 0.61 -1.64
N TYR A 62 2.45 1.92 -1.76
CA TYR A 62 1.38 2.85 -2.10
C TYR A 62 1.88 3.81 -3.17
N ILE A 63 1.47 3.58 -4.43
CA ILE A 63 1.86 4.45 -5.54
C ILE A 63 1.04 5.73 -5.44
N MET A 64 1.72 6.88 -5.41
CA MET A 64 1.07 8.19 -5.31
C MET A 64 0.61 8.65 -6.69
N LEU A 65 -0.70 8.60 -6.91
CA LEU A 65 -1.31 8.94 -8.18
C LEU A 65 -2.10 10.26 -8.06
N GLU A 66 -1.79 11.20 -8.95
CA GLU A 66 -2.39 12.53 -8.93
C GLU A 66 -3.91 12.46 -9.03
N ASN A 67 -4.59 13.09 -8.09
CA ASN A 67 -6.06 13.20 -8.03
C ASN A 67 -6.81 11.86 -7.94
N ILE A 68 -6.10 10.77 -7.67
CA ILE A 68 -6.73 9.45 -7.54
C ILE A 68 -6.68 8.97 -6.10
N ASN A 69 -5.49 8.95 -5.49
CA ASN A 69 -5.32 8.41 -4.14
C ASN A 69 -4.44 9.29 -3.25
N ASP A 70 -4.28 10.57 -3.58
CA ASP A 70 -3.30 11.44 -2.92
C ASP A 70 -3.92 12.55 -2.06
N SER A 71 -5.21 12.49 -1.78
CA SER A 71 -5.89 13.51 -0.96
C SER A 71 -5.68 13.27 0.53
N LYS A 72 -6.03 14.29 1.35
CA LYS A 72 -6.02 14.15 2.80
C LYS A 72 -6.98 13.07 3.27
N GLU A 73 -8.13 12.96 2.60
CA GLU A 73 -9.12 11.93 2.90
C GLU A 73 -8.54 10.54 2.62
N ASP A 74 -7.80 10.40 1.54
CA ASP A 74 -7.11 9.14 1.22
C ASP A 74 -6.08 8.79 2.30
N ALA A 75 -5.35 9.78 2.81
CA ALA A 75 -4.39 9.56 3.89
C ALA A 75 -5.10 9.11 5.18
N LYS A 76 -6.24 9.73 5.49
CA LYS A 76 -7.02 9.33 6.66
C LYS A 76 -7.55 7.91 6.51
N MET A 77 -8.07 7.56 5.33
CA MET A 77 -8.55 6.20 5.07
C MET A 77 -7.43 5.17 5.23
N LEU A 78 -6.25 5.49 4.73
CA LEU A 78 -5.08 4.61 4.90
C LEU A 78 -4.72 4.45 6.38
N ALA A 79 -4.68 5.56 7.12
CA ALA A 79 -4.38 5.52 8.54
C ALA A 79 -5.41 4.71 9.31
N ASP A 80 -6.70 4.91 9.01
CA ASP A 80 -7.79 4.18 9.64
C ASP A 80 -7.70 2.68 9.34
N TYR A 81 -7.37 2.34 8.11
CA TYR A 81 -7.18 0.94 7.70
C TYR A 81 -6.05 0.28 8.50
N ILE A 82 -4.89 0.96 8.57
CA ILE A 82 -3.74 0.44 9.32
C ILE A 82 -4.10 0.24 10.80
N LYS A 83 -4.78 1.20 11.40
CA LYS A 83 -5.19 1.09 12.80
C LYS A 83 -6.17 -0.06 13.01
N SER A 84 -7.05 -0.30 12.03
CA SER A 84 -8.03 -1.38 12.12
C SER A 84 -7.39 -2.76 12.08
N ILE A 85 -6.23 -2.88 11.45
CA ILE A 85 -5.48 -4.15 11.43
C ILE A 85 -4.89 -4.43 12.81
N GLY A 86 -4.48 -3.39 13.53
CA GLY A 86 -3.64 -3.52 14.71
C GLY A 86 -2.17 -3.66 14.29
N PHE A 87 -1.27 -3.86 15.23
CA PHE A 87 0.15 -4.04 14.92
C PHE A 87 0.75 -2.88 14.12
N SER A 88 0.30 -1.65 14.39
CA SER A 88 0.75 -0.47 13.64
C SER A 88 2.26 -0.30 13.62
N HIS A 89 2.92 -0.70 14.69
CA HIS A 89 4.39 -0.62 14.79
C HIS A 89 5.11 -1.57 13.82
N LEU A 90 4.40 -2.55 13.27
CA LEU A 90 4.97 -3.50 12.30
C LEU A 90 4.55 -3.18 10.86
N LEU A 91 3.70 -2.16 10.66
CA LEU A 91 3.26 -1.75 9.33
C LEU A 91 3.96 -0.44 8.93
N HIS A 92 4.64 -0.47 7.80
CA HIS A 92 5.35 0.68 7.27
C HIS A 92 4.88 0.95 5.84
N VAL A 93 4.51 2.19 5.55
CA VAL A 93 4.03 2.57 4.22
C VAL A 93 5.18 3.11 3.39
N ASN A 94 5.37 2.55 2.21
CA ASN A 94 6.26 3.10 1.21
C ASN A 94 5.43 3.90 0.21
N LEU A 95 5.59 5.22 0.25
CA LEU A 95 4.94 6.13 -0.68
C LEU A 95 5.80 6.22 -1.93
N ILE A 96 5.32 5.65 -3.02
CA ILE A 96 6.12 5.49 -4.23
C ILE A 96 5.80 6.60 -5.23
N ARG A 97 6.82 7.37 -5.60
CA ARG A 97 6.75 8.32 -6.68
C ARG A 97 7.35 7.65 -7.91
N TYR A 98 6.54 7.49 -8.95
CA TYR A 98 7.04 6.84 -10.16
C TYR A 98 7.22 7.85 -11.30
N ASN A 99 8.05 7.48 -12.26
CA ASN A 99 8.40 8.36 -13.38
C ASN A 99 7.82 7.91 -14.72
N LEU A 100 6.99 6.87 -14.73
CA LEU A 100 6.35 6.44 -15.97
C LEU A 100 5.29 7.42 -16.38
N VAL A 101 5.31 7.79 -17.66
CA VAL A 101 4.24 8.58 -18.25
C VAL A 101 3.20 7.60 -18.78
N HIS A 102 1.98 7.70 -18.24
CA HIS A 102 0.86 6.88 -18.67
C HIS A 102 -0.34 7.80 -18.87
N GLU A 103 -1.16 7.50 -19.87
CA GLU A 103 -2.30 8.38 -20.20
C GLU A 103 -3.28 8.53 -19.05
N ASP A 104 -3.51 7.46 -18.30
CA ASP A 104 -4.50 7.43 -17.22
C ASP A 104 -3.93 7.68 -15.83
N PHE A 105 -2.62 7.65 -15.68
CA PHE A 105 -1.97 7.78 -14.37
C PHE A 105 -0.83 8.78 -14.43
N ARG A 106 -0.87 9.75 -13.53
CA ARG A 106 0.22 10.70 -13.33
C ARG A 106 0.69 10.59 -11.90
N SER A 107 2.01 10.67 -11.72
CA SER A 107 2.56 10.71 -10.38
C SER A 107 2.16 12.01 -9.70
N SER A 108 1.86 11.93 -8.41
CA SER A 108 1.62 13.11 -7.59
C SER A 108 2.89 13.99 -7.56
N SER A 109 2.72 15.28 -7.40
CA SER A 109 3.84 16.21 -7.24
C SER A 109 4.58 15.90 -5.93
N LYS A 110 5.85 16.34 -5.84
CA LYS A 110 6.64 16.19 -4.61
C LYS A 110 5.93 16.82 -3.42
N SER A 111 5.40 18.04 -3.60
CA SER A 111 4.71 18.75 -2.51
C SER A 111 3.49 17.99 -2.03
N LYS A 112 2.74 17.38 -2.95
CA LYS A 112 1.57 16.58 -2.61
C LYS A 112 1.95 15.32 -1.82
N ILE A 113 3.02 14.67 -2.23
CA ILE A 113 3.51 13.46 -1.54
C ILE A 113 3.99 13.81 -0.13
N TYR A 114 4.72 14.92 0.03
CA TYR A 114 5.15 15.36 1.36
C TYR A 114 3.97 15.74 2.24
N ALA A 115 2.94 16.38 1.68
CA ALA A 115 1.72 16.71 2.43
C ALA A 115 1.00 15.44 2.89
N PHE A 116 0.92 14.44 2.01
CA PHE A 116 0.32 13.14 2.33
C PHE A 116 1.10 12.44 3.46
N LYS A 117 2.42 12.42 3.37
CA LYS A 117 3.28 11.87 4.42
C LYS A 117 3.07 12.57 5.74
N LYS A 118 3.00 13.89 5.71
CA LYS A 118 2.77 14.69 6.92
C LYS A 118 1.41 14.36 7.54
N GLU A 119 0.39 14.19 6.70
CA GLU A 119 -0.94 13.82 7.17
C GLU A 119 -0.93 12.43 7.82
N LEU A 120 -0.25 11.46 7.23
CA LEU A 120 -0.07 10.14 7.83
C LEU A 120 0.63 10.23 9.20
N GLY A 121 1.61 11.12 9.30
CA GLY A 121 2.35 11.33 10.56
C GLY A 121 1.45 11.83 11.69
N LYS A 122 0.42 12.61 11.38
CA LYS A 122 -0.55 13.06 12.37
C LYS A 122 -1.29 11.88 13.01
N TYR A 123 -1.47 10.81 12.28
CA TYR A 123 -2.10 9.58 12.76
C TYR A 123 -1.08 8.56 13.25
N LYS A 124 0.19 8.97 13.37
CA LYS A 124 1.29 8.11 13.84
C LYS A 124 1.54 6.90 12.93
N VAL A 125 1.33 7.08 11.64
CA VAL A 125 1.65 6.06 10.63
C VAL A 125 3.06 6.29 10.13
N ASN A 126 3.89 5.27 10.19
CA ASN A 126 5.27 5.32 9.68
C ASN A 126 5.27 5.21 8.16
N SER A 127 5.96 6.13 7.49
CA SER A 127 6.04 6.11 6.04
C SER A 127 7.39 6.62 5.54
N THR A 128 7.75 6.20 4.35
CA THR A 128 8.96 6.62 3.65
C THR A 128 8.58 6.95 2.21
N ILE A 129 9.15 8.02 1.69
CA ILE A 129 8.96 8.38 0.28
C ILE A 129 10.06 7.70 -0.52
N ARG A 130 9.66 6.93 -1.54
CA ARG A 130 10.59 6.24 -2.41
C ARG A 130 10.37 6.64 -3.86
N LYS A 131 11.48 6.84 -4.56
CA LYS A 131 11.45 7.11 -5.99
C LYS A 131 11.66 5.77 -6.69
N SER A 132 10.70 5.37 -7.51
CA SER A 132 10.78 4.11 -8.23
C SER A 132 11.38 4.30 -9.60
N LEU A 133 12.24 3.37 -10.01
CA LEU A 133 12.74 3.27 -11.37
C LEU A 133 11.78 2.39 -12.18
N GLY A 134 11.76 2.58 -13.50
CA GLY A 134 10.70 2.06 -14.35
C GLY A 134 10.33 0.59 -14.23
N GLU A 135 11.27 -0.30 -13.89
CA GLU A 135 10.97 -1.72 -13.81
C GLU A 135 10.10 -2.08 -12.60
N GLU A 136 10.33 -1.43 -11.46
CA GLU A 136 9.49 -1.62 -10.28
C GLU A 136 8.06 -1.18 -10.57
N ILE A 137 7.93 -0.11 -11.33
CA ILE A 137 6.62 0.43 -11.72
C ILE A 137 5.89 -0.50 -12.68
N LYS A 138 6.60 -1.19 -13.58
CA LYS A 138 5.95 -2.13 -14.50
C LYS A 138 5.16 -3.20 -13.76
N GLY A 139 5.72 -3.75 -12.67
CA GLY A 139 5.01 -4.71 -11.85
C GLY A 139 3.74 -4.12 -11.24
N ALA A 140 3.83 -2.90 -10.69
CA ALA A 140 2.68 -2.22 -10.12
C ALA A 140 1.65 -1.86 -11.20
N CYS A 141 2.10 -1.32 -12.34
CA CYS A 141 1.21 -0.98 -13.45
C CYS A 141 0.51 -2.21 -14.03
N GLY A 142 1.15 -3.37 -14.01
CA GLY A 142 0.53 -4.61 -14.44
C GLY A 142 -0.62 -5.04 -13.55
N GLN A 143 -0.68 -4.54 -12.30
CA GLN A 143 -1.76 -4.82 -11.36
C GLN A 143 -2.89 -3.81 -11.45
N LEU A 144 -2.67 -2.66 -12.09
CA LEU A 144 -3.66 -1.60 -12.22
C LEU A 144 -4.44 -1.77 -13.51
N ALA A 145 -5.76 -1.60 -13.42
CA ALA A 145 -6.62 -1.63 -14.59
C ALA A 145 -6.56 -0.29 -15.32
N VAL A 146 -6.47 -0.35 -16.64
CA VAL A 146 -6.51 0.83 -17.51
C VAL A 146 -7.95 1.01 -17.99
N HIS A 147 -8.48 2.20 -17.82
CA HIS A 147 -9.86 2.55 -18.24
C HIS A 147 -9.89 3.37 -19.50
#